data_5169d1d7aecd31bc509103e1bb665e2b
#
_entry.id   5169d1d7aecd31bc509103e1bb665e2b
#
_cell.length_a   1.000
_cell.length_b   1.000
_cell.length_c   1.000
_cell.angle_alpha   90.00
_cell.angle_beta   90.00
_cell.angle_gamma   90.00
#
_symmetry.space_group_name_H-M   'P 1'
#
loop_
_entity.id
_entity.type
_entity.pdbx_description
1 polymer ?
#
loop_
_entity_poly.entity_id
_entity_poly.type
_entity_poly.pdbx_seq_one_letter_code
_entity_poly.pdbx_strand_id
1 'polypeptide(L)'
;MLHTLLVAFIAGLAVTLVANSCSTIYLHRCLSHRALTMRGPVQQVFRFLVWITTGMRPRQWVAVHRKHHAFTDVEGDPHSPVLLGWWNVQMRNVALYRAEARNPETLARYAKDIPEDRLDRVLYNHALLGLAVGTAILCLVLGPVTGLLAAFIHMNLLLGSNAAVNAIGHHFGRRPYDNGAGNLQWLAFITAGEGLHNNHHAAPTSARLSHRWYEVDPGWWVIKTLSVFGLAKVRLNELRLKDHAAAAATKAAQAATTAKQAASSAAHAASSKAHAAAEAVGEAVSNPVNPAGVQA
;
A
#
# COMPACT_ATOMS: atom_id res chain seq x y z
N MET A 1 20.48 5.15 32.54
CA MET A 1 19.82 4.10 31.73
C MET A 1 18.35 4.37 31.54
N LEU A 2 17.50 4.48 32.58
CA LEU A 2 16.05 4.75 32.40
C LEU A 2 15.75 6.05 31.64
N HIS A 3 16.43 7.15 31.98
CA HIS A 3 16.31 8.43 31.26
C HIS A 3 16.64 8.29 29.77
N THR A 4 17.73 7.60 29.41
CA THR A 4 18.12 7.36 28.01
C THR A 4 17.05 6.58 27.25
N LEU A 5 16.49 5.53 27.85
CA LEU A 5 15.41 4.74 27.26
C LEU A 5 14.13 5.57 27.06
N LEU A 6 13.77 6.38 28.06
CA LEU A 6 12.59 7.25 27.97
C LEU A 6 12.75 8.31 26.86
N VAL A 7 13.90 8.99 26.80
CA VAL A 7 14.18 9.98 25.75
C VAL A 7 14.20 9.31 24.38
N ALA A 8 14.83 8.14 24.24
CA ALA A 8 14.85 7.41 22.98
C ALA A 8 13.44 6.98 22.54
N PHE A 9 12.60 6.53 23.47
CA PHE A 9 11.22 6.16 23.17
C PHE A 9 10.38 7.37 22.71
N ILE A 10 10.44 8.47 23.44
CA ILE A 10 9.71 9.70 23.09
C ILE A 10 10.16 10.23 21.73
N ALA A 11 11.48 10.27 21.48
CA ALA A 11 12.02 10.73 20.19
C ALA A 11 11.64 9.78 19.04
N GLY A 12 11.77 8.46 19.22
CA GLY A 12 11.37 7.46 18.24
C GLY A 12 9.89 7.52 17.91
N LEU A 13 9.04 7.70 18.92
CA LEU A 13 7.60 7.89 18.72
C LEU A 13 7.31 9.21 17.97
N ALA A 14 7.95 10.32 18.35
CA ALA A 14 7.76 11.60 17.69
C ALA A 14 8.15 11.54 16.20
N VAL A 15 9.29 10.93 15.88
CA VAL A 15 9.71 10.72 14.48
C VAL A 15 8.72 9.83 13.73
N THR A 16 8.17 8.80 14.39
CA THR A 16 7.14 7.93 13.79
C THR A 16 5.86 8.70 13.45
N LEU A 17 5.39 9.55 14.35
CA LEU A 17 4.20 10.37 14.09
C LEU A 17 4.44 11.36 12.94
N VAL A 18 5.63 11.95 12.85
CA VAL A 18 6.02 12.80 11.70
C VAL A 18 6.07 11.98 10.42
N ALA A 19 6.71 10.80 10.42
CA ALA A 19 6.80 9.91 9.27
C ALA A 19 5.43 9.47 8.76
N ASN A 20 4.55 9.03 9.65
CA ASN A 20 3.17 8.65 9.31
C ASN A 20 2.38 9.86 8.77
N SER A 21 2.53 11.05 9.37
CA SER A 21 1.90 12.27 8.86
C SER A 21 2.41 12.63 7.46
N CYS A 22 3.70 12.55 7.21
CA CYS A 22 4.27 12.81 5.89
C CYS A 22 3.81 11.76 4.86
N SER A 23 3.75 10.51 5.23
CA SER A 23 3.29 9.42 4.36
C SER A 23 1.83 9.59 3.99
N THR A 24 0.93 9.83 4.95
CA THR A 24 -0.50 10.01 4.67
C THR A 24 -0.80 11.27 3.87
N ILE A 25 -0.11 12.39 4.17
CA ILE A 25 -0.40 13.66 3.50
C ILE A 25 0.20 13.69 2.10
N TYR A 26 1.46 13.29 1.95
CA TYR A 26 2.18 13.41 0.70
C TYR A 26 2.01 12.19 -0.21
N LEU A 27 2.40 10.99 0.23
CA LEU A 27 2.34 9.80 -0.63
C LEU A 27 0.90 9.38 -0.90
N HIS A 28 0.06 9.37 0.13
CA HIS A 28 -1.29 8.84 0.08
C HIS A 28 -2.28 9.86 -0.51
N ARG A 29 -2.59 10.95 0.23
CA ARG A 29 -3.66 11.89 -0.16
C ARG A 29 -3.25 12.80 -1.31
N CYS A 30 -1.96 13.25 -1.38
CA CYS A 30 -1.50 14.12 -2.45
C CYS A 30 -1.17 13.34 -3.73
N LEU A 31 -0.23 12.39 -3.68
CA LEU A 31 0.25 11.70 -4.87
C LEU A 31 -0.67 10.58 -5.35
N SER A 32 -1.12 9.67 -4.44
CA SER A 32 -1.92 8.52 -4.86
C SER A 32 -3.32 8.90 -5.27
N HIS A 33 -4.03 9.61 -4.41
CA HIS A 33 -5.45 9.96 -4.62
C HIS A 33 -5.69 11.34 -5.21
N ARG A 34 -4.63 12.18 -5.31
CA ARG A 34 -4.73 13.54 -5.84
C ARG A 34 -5.84 14.36 -5.15
N ALA A 35 -6.09 14.09 -3.86
CA ALA A 35 -7.10 14.78 -3.05
C ALA A 35 -6.73 16.23 -2.74
N LEU A 36 -5.44 16.53 -2.80
CA LEU A 36 -4.89 17.88 -2.65
C LEU A 36 -3.67 18.08 -3.55
N THR A 37 -3.30 19.34 -3.75
CA THR A 37 -2.03 19.75 -4.37
C THR A 37 -1.26 20.61 -3.37
N MET A 38 0.07 20.55 -3.42
CA MET A 38 0.97 21.35 -2.57
C MET A 38 1.82 22.28 -3.41
N ARG A 39 2.22 23.41 -2.84
CA ARG A 39 3.25 24.27 -3.46
C ARG A 39 4.59 23.53 -3.53
N GLY A 40 5.36 23.76 -4.59
CA GLY A 40 6.62 23.05 -4.85
C GLY A 40 7.59 22.99 -3.66
N PRO A 41 7.91 24.10 -2.96
CA PRO A 41 8.77 24.06 -1.78
C PRO A 41 8.23 23.15 -0.66
N VAL A 42 6.93 23.21 -0.38
CA VAL A 42 6.28 22.36 0.63
C VAL A 42 6.38 20.88 0.24
N GLN A 43 6.13 20.58 -1.03
CA GLN A 43 6.27 19.23 -1.57
C GLN A 43 7.69 18.68 -1.38
N GLN A 44 8.72 19.51 -1.59
CA GLN A 44 10.12 19.11 -1.38
C GLN A 44 10.42 18.84 0.10
N VAL A 45 9.85 19.60 1.03
CA VAL A 45 10.00 19.33 2.47
C VAL A 45 9.39 17.97 2.82
N PHE A 46 8.16 17.69 2.38
CA PHE A 46 7.53 16.39 2.62
C PHE A 46 8.32 15.24 2.00
N ARG A 47 8.80 15.42 0.78
CA ARG A 47 9.61 14.43 0.07
C ARG A 47 10.90 14.12 0.80
N PHE A 48 11.60 15.16 1.29
CA PHE A 48 12.81 15.01 2.10
C PHE A 48 12.52 14.28 3.42
N LEU A 49 11.47 14.68 4.15
CA LEU A 49 11.07 14.03 5.40
C LEU A 49 10.71 12.56 5.19
N VAL A 50 9.93 12.24 4.15
CA VAL A 50 9.62 10.84 3.79
C VAL A 50 10.91 10.04 3.54
N TRP A 51 11.87 10.62 2.82
CA TRP A 51 13.12 9.95 2.51
C TRP A 51 13.96 9.64 3.75
N ILE A 52 14.16 10.62 4.65
CA ILE A 52 15.01 10.42 5.85
C ILE A 52 14.33 9.60 6.94
N THR A 53 13.00 9.56 6.98
CA THR A 53 12.28 8.85 8.03
C THR A 53 11.78 7.47 7.61
N THR A 54 11.48 7.25 6.33
CA THR A 54 10.87 6.00 5.86
C THR A 54 11.68 5.25 4.81
N GLY A 55 12.53 5.96 4.05
CA GLY A 55 13.22 5.42 2.88
C GLY A 55 12.26 5.01 1.74
N MET A 56 10.98 5.36 1.82
CA MET A 56 10.00 5.04 0.77
C MET A 56 10.25 5.85 -0.49
N ARG A 57 10.16 5.18 -1.64
CA ARG A 57 10.23 5.81 -2.97
C ARG A 57 8.83 6.18 -3.43
N PRO A 58 8.52 7.46 -3.70
CA PRO A 58 7.16 7.90 -3.98
C PRO A 58 6.49 7.13 -5.13
N ARG A 59 7.21 6.94 -6.25
CA ARG A 59 6.69 6.21 -7.41
C ARG A 59 6.29 4.78 -7.09
N GLN A 60 7.14 4.05 -6.36
CA GLN A 60 6.87 2.67 -5.97
C GLN A 60 5.69 2.58 -5.00
N TRP A 61 5.67 3.45 -4.00
CA TRP A 61 4.61 3.47 -3.00
C TRP A 61 3.24 3.75 -3.63
N VAL A 62 3.17 4.77 -4.49
CA VAL A 62 1.95 5.12 -5.23
C VAL A 62 1.46 3.97 -6.10
N ALA A 63 2.37 3.29 -6.80
CA ALA A 63 2.01 2.16 -7.67
C ALA A 63 1.39 1.00 -6.89
N VAL A 64 2.04 0.58 -5.79
CA VAL A 64 1.56 -0.52 -4.95
C VAL A 64 0.21 -0.15 -4.32
N HIS A 65 0.08 1.06 -3.77
CA HIS A 65 -1.14 1.53 -3.14
C HIS A 65 -2.32 1.63 -4.13
N ARG A 66 -2.10 2.18 -5.32
CA ARG A 66 -3.16 2.24 -6.35
C ARG A 66 -3.55 0.86 -6.87
N LYS A 67 -2.62 -0.09 -6.94
CA LYS A 67 -2.93 -1.47 -7.28
C LYS A 67 -3.80 -2.12 -6.19
N HIS A 68 -3.47 -1.91 -4.91
CA HIS A 68 -4.32 -2.33 -3.81
C HIS A 68 -5.75 -1.80 -3.96
N HIS A 69 -5.94 -0.50 -4.22
CA HIS A 69 -7.27 0.07 -4.45
C HIS A 69 -8.00 -0.50 -5.68
N ALA A 70 -7.26 -0.89 -6.71
CA ALA A 70 -7.86 -1.51 -7.91
C ALA A 70 -8.34 -2.95 -7.66
N PHE A 71 -7.70 -3.66 -6.72
CA PHE A 71 -7.95 -5.08 -6.43
C PHE A 71 -8.24 -5.35 -4.95
N THR A 72 -8.69 -4.35 -4.19
CA THR A 72 -8.88 -4.48 -2.73
C THR A 72 -9.56 -5.79 -2.37
N ASP A 73 -8.87 -6.64 -1.61
CA ASP A 73 -9.33 -7.91 -1.05
C ASP A 73 -9.77 -8.98 -2.07
N VAL A 74 -9.36 -8.82 -3.34
CA VAL A 74 -9.57 -9.83 -4.40
C VAL A 74 -8.23 -10.24 -5.03
N GLU A 75 -8.24 -11.25 -5.90
CA GLU A 75 -7.05 -11.69 -6.61
C GLU A 75 -6.38 -10.52 -7.35
N GLY A 76 -5.06 -10.39 -7.17
CA GLY A 76 -4.27 -9.26 -7.68
C GLY A 76 -3.95 -8.19 -6.63
N ASP A 77 -4.57 -8.23 -5.44
CA ASP A 77 -4.20 -7.36 -4.33
C ASP A 77 -2.81 -7.72 -3.79
N PRO A 78 -1.85 -6.77 -3.74
CA PRO A 78 -0.49 -7.04 -3.28
C PRO A 78 -0.39 -7.53 -1.82
N HIS A 79 -1.37 -7.22 -0.99
CA HIS A 79 -1.30 -7.48 0.46
C HIS A 79 -2.67 -7.67 1.12
N SER A 80 -3.60 -8.36 0.44
CA SER A 80 -4.92 -8.64 0.99
C SER A 80 -4.85 -9.53 2.24
N PRO A 81 -5.35 -9.08 3.39
CA PRO A 81 -5.47 -9.93 4.56
C PRO A 81 -6.61 -10.95 4.47
N VAL A 82 -7.56 -10.75 3.56
CA VAL A 82 -8.62 -11.71 3.27
C VAL A 82 -8.05 -12.94 2.58
N LEU A 83 -7.15 -12.74 1.60
CA LEU A 83 -6.53 -13.84 0.84
C LEU A 83 -5.34 -14.47 1.56
N LEU A 84 -4.54 -13.68 2.24
CA LEU A 84 -3.26 -14.11 2.84
C LEU A 84 -3.33 -14.35 4.35
N GLY A 85 -4.42 -13.92 5.01
CA GLY A 85 -4.53 -13.86 6.46
C GLY A 85 -3.88 -12.59 7.05
N TRP A 86 -4.59 -11.91 7.97
CA TRP A 86 -4.17 -10.62 8.52
C TRP A 86 -2.81 -10.69 9.25
N TRP A 87 -2.54 -11.79 9.96
CA TRP A 87 -1.27 -11.98 10.66
C TRP A 87 -0.09 -12.11 9.68
N ASN A 88 -0.29 -12.85 8.60
CA ASN A 88 0.73 -12.98 7.56
C ASN A 88 1.03 -11.63 6.88
N VAL A 89 0.00 -10.84 6.58
CA VAL A 89 0.18 -9.48 6.04
C VAL A 89 0.89 -8.59 7.06
N GLN A 90 0.51 -8.64 8.35
CA GLN A 90 1.15 -7.87 9.40
C GLN A 90 2.66 -8.16 9.49
N MET A 91 3.04 -9.42 9.49
CA MET A 91 4.44 -9.83 9.70
C MET A 91 5.29 -9.75 8.43
N ARG A 92 4.69 -9.90 7.25
CA ARG A 92 5.39 -9.93 5.96
C ARG A 92 5.17 -8.69 5.10
N ASN A 93 4.57 -7.63 5.64
CA ASN A 93 4.22 -6.41 4.90
C ASN A 93 5.37 -5.88 4.04
N VAL A 94 6.58 -5.79 4.59
CA VAL A 94 7.77 -5.32 3.87
C VAL A 94 8.12 -6.23 2.68
N ALA A 95 8.02 -7.54 2.86
CA ALA A 95 8.32 -8.51 1.79
C ALA A 95 7.27 -8.42 0.68
N LEU A 96 6.00 -8.38 1.03
CA LEU A 96 4.88 -8.23 0.10
C LEU A 96 4.99 -6.92 -0.69
N TYR A 97 5.21 -5.81 0.01
CA TYR A 97 5.42 -4.51 -0.62
C TYR A 97 6.61 -4.53 -1.59
N ARG A 98 7.77 -5.06 -1.17
CA ARG A 98 8.98 -5.08 -2.00
C ARG A 98 8.85 -5.96 -3.23
N ALA A 99 8.12 -7.06 -3.13
CA ALA A 99 7.82 -7.93 -4.27
C ALA A 99 7.04 -7.14 -5.35
N GLU A 100 5.98 -6.45 -4.94
CA GLU A 100 5.15 -5.69 -5.87
C GLU A 100 5.81 -4.38 -6.35
N ALA A 101 6.55 -3.68 -5.49
CA ALA A 101 7.26 -2.45 -5.82
C ALA A 101 8.38 -2.64 -6.87
N ARG A 102 8.81 -3.88 -7.11
CA ARG A 102 9.80 -4.24 -8.15
C ARG A 102 9.14 -4.68 -9.46
N ASN A 103 7.84 -4.88 -9.47
CA ASN A 103 7.11 -5.30 -10.67
C ASN A 103 7.03 -4.13 -11.68
N PRO A 104 7.68 -4.24 -12.86
CA PRO A 104 7.72 -3.17 -13.85
C PRO A 104 6.34 -2.87 -14.43
N GLU A 105 5.45 -3.86 -14.57
CA GLU A 105 4.09 -3.67 -15.07
C GLU A 105 3.26 -2.85 -14.10
N THR A 106 3.39 -3.12 -12.79
CA THR A 106 2.72 -2.35 -11.74
C THR A 106 3.17 -0.90 -11.76
N LEU A 107 4.48 -0.64 -11.86
CA LEU A 107 5.02 0.71 -11.96
C LEU A 107 4.53 1.44 -13.22
N ALA A 108 4.54 0.77 -14.37
CA ALA A 108 4.10 1.34 -15.64
C ALA A 108 2.60 1.66 -15.65
N ARG A 109 1.78 0.79 -15.05
CA ARG A 109 0.33 0.94 -15.04
C ARG A 109 -0.18 1.95 -14.01
N TYR A 110 0.33 1.87 -12.76
CA TYR A 110 -0.26 2.60 -11.62
C TYR A 110 0.49 3.87 -11.23
N ALA A 111 1.73 4.08 -11.71
CA ALA A 111 2.52 5.28 -11.43
C ALA A 111 3.05 5.98 -12.69
N LYS A 112 2.35 5.87 -13.82
CA LYS A 112 2.71 6.53 -15.10
C LYS A 112 2.76 8.05 -14.99
N ASP A 113 2.00 8.64 -14.08
CA ASP A 113 1.89 10.07 -13.82
C ASP A 113 2.83 10.56 -12.72
N ILE A 114 3.69 9.70 -12.19
CA ILE A 114 4.74 10.01 -11.20
C ILE A 114 6.09 9.72 -11.86
N PRO A 115 6.57 10.60 -12.77
CA PRO A 115 7.88 10.43 -13.39
C PRO A 115 8.99 10.69 -12.38
N GLU A 116 10.09 9.97 -12.50
CA GLU A 116 11.29 10.23 -11.71
C GLU A 116 12.02 11.46 -12.25
N ASP A 117 12.25 12.42 -11.37
CA ASP A 117 13.05 13.60 -11.68
C ASP A 117 14.57 13.37 -11.42
N ARG A 118 15.36 14.42 -11.58
CA ARG A 118 16.80 14.35 -11.34
C ARG A 118 17.13 14.07 -9.87
N LEU A 119 16.35 14.65 -8.94
CA LEU A 119 16.57 14.46 -7.49
C LEU A 119 16.20 13.04 -7.07
N ASP A 120 15.18 12.42 -7.69
CA ASP A 120 14.89 11.00 -7.45
C ASP A 120 16.10 10.13 -7.81
N ARG A 121 16.65 10.32 -8.99
CA ARG A 121 17.77 9.49 -9.48
C ARG A 121 19.06 9.68 -8.68
N VAL A 122 19.35 10.91 -8.25
CA VAL A 122 20.60 11.22 -7.54
C VAL A 122 20.51 11.01 -6.04
N LEU A 123 19.33 11.20 -5.44
CA LEU A 123 19.18 11.25 -3.98
C LEU A 123 18.08 10.31 -3.48
N TYR A 124 16.81 10.55 -3.84
CA TYR A 124 15.67 9.92 -3.18
C TYR A 124 15.50 8.42 -3.49
N ASN A 125 16.06 7.93 -4.60
CA ASN A 125 16.09 6.49 -4.89
C ASN A 125 17.11 5.72 -4.03
N HIS A 126 17.95 6.42 -3.24
CA HIS A 126 18.89 5.81 -2.31
C HIS A 126 18.26 5.70 -0.90
N ALA A 127 17.31 4.79 -0.73
CA ALA A 127 16.54 4.62 0.51
C ALA A 127 17.42 4.45 1.76
N LEU A 128 18.45 3.60 1.70
CA LEU A 128 19.36 3.38 2.84
C LEU A 128 20.16 4.62 3.21
N LEU A 129 20.53 5.45 2.22
CA LEU A 129 21.19 6.73 2.48
C LEU A 129 20.26 7.66 3.26
N GLY A 130 18.98 7.76 2.87
CA GLY A 130 18.00 8.56 3.60
C GLY A 130 17.87 8.15 5.06
N LEU A 131 17.69 6.85 5.29
CA LEU A 131 17.61 6.30 6.65
C LEU A 131 18.89 6.52 7.46
N ALA A 132 20.06 6.41 6.82
CA ALA A 132 21.35 6.71 7.46
C ALA A 132 21.46 8.18 7.85
N VAL A 133 21.05 9.10 6.97
CA VAL A 133 21.00 10.55 7.26
C VAL A 133 20.05 10.84 8.42
N GLY A 134 18.83 10.29 8.41
CA GLY A 134 17.86 10.44 9.49
C GLY A 134 18.39 9.91 10.83
N THR A 135 19.03 8.74 10.82
CA THR A 135 19.68 8.17 11.99
C THR A 135 20.84 9.03 12.49
N ALA A 136 21.68 9.54 11.57
CA ALA A 136 22.79 10.43 11.92
C ALA A 136 22.29 11.72 12.59
N ILE A 137 21.21 12.33 12.08
CA ILE A 137 20.57 13.50 12.71
C ILE A 137 20.14 13.17 14.15
N LEU A 138 19.48 12.03 14.38
CA LEU A 138 19.10 11.61 15.73
C LEU A 138 20.33 11.42 16.66
N CYS A 139 21.40 10.84 16.14
CA CYS A 139 22.65 10.67 16.90
C CYS A 139 23.33 12.00 17.22
N LEU A 140 23.30 12.96 16.31
CA LEU A 140 23.86 14.30 16.52
C LEU A 140 23.07 15.09 17.57
N VAL A 141 21.74 14.96 17.57
CA VAL A 141 20.87 15.73 18.48
C VAL A 141 20.80 15.09 19.89
N LEU A 142 20.76 13.76 19.97
CA LEU A 142 20.50 13.02 21.21
C LEU A 142 21.72 12.31 21.79
N GLY A 143 22.86 12.37 21.10
CA GLY A 143 24.00 11.53 21.35
C GLY A 143 23.86 10.14 20.69
N PRO A 144 24.99 9.44 20.44
CA PRO A 144 25.00 8.25 19.58
C PRO A 144 24.14 7.10 20.13
N VAL A 145 24.20 6.80 21.41
CA VAL A 145 23.42 5.70 22.00
C VAL A 145 21.93 5.99 21.96
N THR A 146 21.50 7.16 22.42
CA THR A 146 20.09 7.55 22.46
C THR A 146 19.53 7.68 21.05
N GLY A 147 20.30 8.24 20.12
CA GLY A 147 19.90 8.39 18.71
C GLY A 147 19.72 7.07 17.98
N LEU A 148 20.63 6.10 18.18
CA LEU A 148 20.48 4.76 17.62
C LEU A 148 19.27 4.01 18.20
N LEU A 149 19.05 4.11 19.51
CA LEU A 149 17.86 3.54 20.14
C LEU A 149 16.56 4.18 19.64
N ALA A 150 16.54 5.51 19.48
CA ALA A 150 15.39 6.23 18.93
C ALA A 150 15.11 5.81 17.48
N ALA A 151 16.14 5.68 16.64
CA ALA A 151 16.01 5.19 15.27
C ALA A 151 15.50 3.75 15.21
N PHE A 152 15.98 2.88 16.09
CA PHE A 152 15.50 1.50 16.19
C PHE A 152 14.02 1.44 16.59
N ILE A 153 13.63 2.20 17.63
CA ILE A 153 12.23 2.29 18.09
C ILE A 153 11.36 2.84 16.99
N HIS A 154 11.76 3.95 16.35
CA HIS A 154 11.06 4.54 15.21
C HIS A 154 10.81 3.52 14.10
N MET A 155 11.83 2.79 13.66
CA MET A 155 11.71 1.84 12.57
C MET A 155 10.69 0.73 12.88
N ASN A 156 10.74 0.18 14.10
CA ASN A 156 9.77 -0.85 14.51
C ASN A 156 8.33 -0.31 14.59
N LEU A 157 8.14 0.88 15.16
CA LEU A 157 6.82 1.51 15.24
C LEU A 157 6.29 1.86 13.84
N LEU A 158 7.15 2.38 12.96
CA LEU A 158 6.79 2.70 11.58
C LEU A 158 6.34 1.46 10.80
N LEU A 159 7.16 0.41 10.80
CA LEU A 159 6.84 -0.83 10.08
C LEU A 159 5.59 -1.49 10.64
N GLY A 160 5.45 -1.55 11.96
CA GLY A 160 4.28 -2.11 12.62
C GLY A 160 2.99 -1.34 12.33
N SER A 161 3.03 -0.01 12.41
CA SER A 161 1.85 0.83 12.16
C SER A 161 1.42 0.84 10.69
N ASN A 162 2.37 0.89 9.75
CA ASN A 162 2.05 0.82 8.32
C ASN A 162 1.48 -0.56 7.93
N ALA A 163 2.04 -1.65 8.47
CA ALA A 163 1.48 -2.98 8.28
C ALA A 163 0.06 -3.09 8.85
N ALA A 164 -0.18 -2.49 10.03
CA ALA A 164 -1.47 -2.54 10.70
C ALA A 164 -2.61 -1.88 9.91
N VAL A 165 -2.31 -0.82 9.15
CA VAL A 165 -3.32 -0.18 8.29
C VAL A 165 -3.92 -1.19 7.31
N ASN A 166 -3.08 -1.96 6.63
CA ASN A 166 -3.54 -2.94 5.64
C ASN A 166 -4.00 -4.26 6.29
N ALA A 167 -3.28 -4.75 7.30
CA ALA A 167 -3.58 -6.03 7.95
C ALA A 167 -4.77 -5.92 8.92
N ILE A 168 -4.60 -5.11 9.96
CA ILE A 168 -5.59 -4.93 11.03
C ILE A 168 -6.78 -4.11 10.53
N GLY A 169 -6.52 -3.06 9.73
CA GLY A 169 -7.55 -2.18 9.19
C GLY A 169 -8.50 -2.83 8.19
N HIS A 170 -8.14 -3.94 7.52
CA HIS A 170 -9.03 -4.74 6.68
C HIS A 170 -9.66 -5.94 7.41
N HIS A 171 -9.24 -6.21 8.65
CA HIS A 171 -9.77 -7.37 9.39
C HIS A 171 -10.69 -6.93 10.53
N PHE A 172 -10.33 -5.88 11.27
CA PHE A 172 -11.03 -5.39 12.45
C PHE A 172 -11.59 -3.97 12.24
N GLY A 173 -12.45 -3.54 13.14
CA GLY A 173 -12.96 -2.19 13.20
C GLY A 173 -14.42 -2.02 12.78
N ARG A 174 -14.91 -0.79 12.93
CA ARG A 174 -16.30 -0.43 12.54
C ARG A 174 -16.37 -0.27 11.02
N ARG A 175 -17.44 -0.76 10.41
CA ARG A 175 -17.68 -0.68 8.96
C ARG A 175 -18.94 0.12 8.65
N PRO A 176 -18.90 1.46 8.72
CA PRO A 176 -20.06 2.29 8.42
C PRO A 176 -20.43 2.30 6.93
N TYR A 177 -19.53 1.87 6.05
CA TYR A 177 -19.75 1.74 4.61
C TYR A 177 -19.52 0.29 4.19
N ASP A 178 -20.21 -0.11 3.12
CA ASP A 178 -20.14 -1.46 2.56
C ASP A 178 -18.83 -1.65 1.76
N ASN A 179 -17.76 -1.93 2.50
CA ASN A 179 -16.45 -2.36 1.96
C ASN A 179 -15.71 -3.21 3.00
N GLY A 180 -14.63 -3.88 2.56
CA GLY A 180 -13.87 -4.84 3.38
C GLY A 180 -13.10 -4.21 4.54
N ALA A 181 -12.80 -2.90 4.48
CA ALA A 181 -11.99 -2.23 5.48
C ALA A 181 -12.81 -1.86 6.73
N GLY A 182 -12.13 -1.57 7.84
CA GLY A 182 -12.72 -1.14 9.11
C GLY A 182 -12.11 0.17 9.62
N ASN A 183 -12.84 0.90 10.45
CA ASN A 183 -12.37 2.10 11.15
C ASN A 183 -11.89 1.73 12.56
N LEU A 184 -10.63 2.06 12.88
CA LEU A 184 -9.99 1.88 14.18
C LEU A 184 -9.41 3.22 14.65
N GLN A 185 -10.05 3.87 15.62
CA GLN A 185 -9.71 5.21 16.06
C GLN A 185 -8.31 5.31 16.68
N TRP A 186 -7.88 4.32 17.47
CA TRP A 186 -6.54 4.28 18.02
C TRP A 186 -5.46 4.19 16.95
N LEU A 187 -5.72 3.41 15.88
CA LEU A 187 -4.82 3.29 14.73
C LEU A 187 -4.81 4.60 13.93
N ALA A 188 -5.97 5.25 13.75
CA ALA A 188 -6.05 6.55 13.09
C ALA A 188 -5.22 7.62 13.78
N PHE A 189 -5.19 7.61 15.12
CA PHE A 189 -4.37 8.55 15.88
C PHE A 189 -2.87 8.35 15.60
N ILE A 190 -2.38 7.12 15.65
CA ILE A 190 -0.97 6.79 15.42
C ILE A 190 -0.55 6.99 13.96
N THR A 191 -1.45 6.70 13.00
CA THR A 191 -1.18 6.74 11.56
C THR A 191 -1.68 8.01 10.87
N ALA A 192 -1.94 9.07 11.66
CA ALA A 192 -2.39 10.37 11.18
C ALA A 192 -3.65 10.30 10.27
N GLY A 193 -4.58 9.41 10.64
CA GLY A 193 -5.89 9.26 9.99
C GLY A 193 -6.09 7.94 9.24
N GLU A 194 -5.04 7.22 8.84
CA GLU A 194 -5.15 6.01 8.00
C GLU A 194 -5.96 4.87 8.66
N GLY A 195 -6.05 4.84 10.00
CA GLY A 195 -6.92 3.91 10.72
C GLY A 195 -8.42 4.15 10.51
N LEU A 196 -8.84 5.26 9.87
CA LEU A 196 -10.21 5.46 9.37
C LEU A 196 -10.37 4.83 7.98
N HIS A 197 -10.01 3.57 7.88
CA HIS A 197 -9.73 2.89 6.62
C HIS A 197 -11.00 2.53 5.83
N ASN A 198 -12.09 2.23 6.53
CA ASN A 198 -13.41 2.04 5.90
C ASN A 198 -13.91 3.35 5.25
N ASN A 199 -13.77 4.49 5.94
CA ASN A 199 -14.09 5.79 5.39
C ASN A 199 -13.23 6.10 4.16
N HIS A 200 -11.93 5.80 4.25
CA HIS A 200 -10.99 6.00 3.14
C HIS A 200 -11.38 5.16 1.92
N HIS A 201 -11.64 3.87 2.08
CA HIS A 201 -12.09 3.02 0.96
C HIS A 201 -13.45 3.42 0.41
N ALA A 202 -14.29 4.05 1.24
CA ALA A 202 -15.56 4.63 0.80
C ALA A 202 -15.40 5.92 0.01
N ALA A 203 -14.41 6.76 0.30
CA ALA A 203 -14.14 8.02 -0.39
C ALA A 203 -12.62 8.25 -0.61
N PRO A 204 -11.95 7.45 -1.46
CA PRO A 204 -10.51 7.48 -1.58
C PRO A 204 -9.96 8.83 -2.07
N THR A 205 -10.74 9.59 -2.82
CA THR A 205 -10.36 10.92 -3.32
C THR A 205 -10.58 12.06 -2.34
N SER A 206 -11.12 11.79 -1.13
CA SER A 206 -11.29 12.80 -0.09
C SER A 206 -9.96 13.06 0.63
N ALA A 207 -9.61 14.35 0.80
CA ALA A 207 -8.48 14.75 1.62
C ALA A 207 -8.74 14.60 3.13
N ARG A 208 -10.00 14.50 3.53
CA ARG A 208 -10.45 14.28 4.90
C ARG A 208 -10.94 12.85 5.04
N LEU A 209 -10.35 12.08 5.97
CA LEU A 209 -10.75 10.69 6.24
C LEU A 209 -11.79 10.58 7.37
N SER A 210 -11.90 11.60 8.23
CA SER A 210 -12.96 11.65 9.25
C SER A 210 -14.29 12.10 8.62
N HIS A 211 -15.31 11.27 8.68
CA HIS A 211 -16.65 11.58 8.17
C HIS A 211 -17.62 11.98 9.29
N ARG A 212 -17.31 11.62 10.54
CA ARG A 212 -18.13 11.91 11.72
C ARG A 212 -17.37 12.82 12.68
N TRP A 213 -18.09 13.57 13.49
CA TRP A 213 -17.54 14.57 14.41
C TRP A 213 -16.60 13.98 15.49
N TYR A 214 -16.80 12.71 15.87
CA TYR A 214 -15.99 12.01 16.87
C TYR A 214 -14.77 11.27 16.26
N GLU A 215 -14.63 11.27 14.95
CA GLU A 215 -13.51 10.64 14.28
C GLU A 215 -12.33 11.61 14.23
N VAL A 216 -11.17 11.16 14.68
CA VAL A 216 -9.94 11.94 14.74
C VAL A 216 -9.08 11.65 13.53
N ASP A 217 -8.78 12.68 12.76
CA ASP A 217 -7.91 12.64 11.58
C ASP A 217 -6.81 13.69 11.71
N PRO A 218 -5.67 13.38 12.37
CA PRO A 218 -4.59 14.35 12.54
C PRO A 218 -4.01 14.84 11.22
N GLY A 219 -3.95 13.99 10.20
CA GLY A 219 -3.50 14.37 8.85
C GLY A 219 -4.38 15.46 8.24
N TRP A 220 -5.69 15.40 8.45
CA TRP A 220 -6.59 16.45 8.00
C TRP A 220 -6.32 17.78 8.70
N TRP A 221 -6.00 17.79 9.99
CA TRP A 221 -5.69 19.05 10.69
C TRP A 221 -4.46 19.71 10.08
N VAL A 222 -3.41 18.95 9.77
CA VAL A 222 -2.21 19.46 9.08
C VAL A 222 -2.56 19.99 7.68
N ILE A 223 -3.32 19.22 6.89
CA ILE A 223 -3.75 19.64 5.54
C ILE A 223 -4.56 20.94 5.61
N LYS A 224 -5.50 21.04 6.54
CA LYS A 224 -6.30 22.25 6.74
C LYS A 224 -5.43 23.45 7.08
N THR A 225 -4.46 23.28 7.98
CA THR A 225 -3.48 24.33 8.34
C THR A 225 -2.68 24.77 7.11
N LEU A 226 -2.11 23.83 6.35
CA LEU A 226 -1.41 24.16 5.11
C LEU A 226 -2.30 24.90 4.10
N SER A 227 -3.57 24.53 4.02
CA SER A 227 -4.54 25.17 3.12
C SER A 227 -4.86 26.59 3.54
N VAL A 228 -5.02 26.86 4.84
CA VAL A 228 -5.27 28.22 5.38
C VAL A 228 -4.11 29.15 5.03
N PHE A 229 -2.86 28.66 5.10
CA PHE A 229 -1.68 29.45 4.72
C PHE A 229 -1.41 29.46 3.21
N GLY A 230 -2.31 28.91 2.40
CA GLY A 230 -2.15 28.84 0.93
C GLY A 230 -0.98 27.96 0.47
N LEU A 231 -0.46 27.09 1.34
CA LEU A 231 0.64 26.16 1.05
C LEU A 231 0.17 24.85 0.38
N ALA A 232 -1.12 24.54 0.56
CA ALA A 232 -1.80 23.43 -0.13
C ALA A 232 -3.18 23.87 -0.62
N LYS A 233 -3.68 23.24 -1.68
CA LYS A 233 -5.04 23.41 -2.19
C LYS A 233 -5.77 22.08 -2.11
N VAL A 234 -6.80 22.01 -1.27
CA VAL A 234 -7.67 20.83 -1.17
C VAL A 234 -8.59 20.77 -2.39
N ARG A 235 -8.67 19.60 -3.01
CA ARG A 235 -9.50 19.34 -4.17
C ARG A 235 -10.87 18.80 -3.79
N LEU A 236 -10.89 17.84 -2.88
CA LEU A 236 -12.09 17.20 -2.36
C LEU A 236 -11.90 16.94 -0.86
N ASN A 237 -12.93 17.25 -0.09
CA ASN A 237 -12.99 17.01 1.37
C ASN A 237 -14.36 16.49 1.82
N GLU A 238 -15.23 16.15 0.87
CA GLU A 238 -16.58 15.69 1.09
C GLU A 238 -16.79 14.30 0.53
N LEU A 239 -17.68 13.57 1.19
CA LEU A 239 -18.09 12.23 0.77
C LEU A 239 -18.96 12.32 -0.49
N ARG A 240 -18.47 11.84 -1.62
CA ARG A 240 -19.29 11.70 -2.84
C ARG A 240 -19.78 10.25 -2.97
N LEU A 241 -20.85 9.91 -2.27
CA LEU A 241 -21.45 8.57 -2.32
C LEU A 241 -21.85 8.11 -3.72
N LYS A 242 -22.15 9.03 -4.65
CA LYS A 242 -22.47 8.70 -6.06
C LYS A 242 -21.29 8.08 -6.82
N ASP A 243 -20.06 8.47 -6.46
CA ASP A 243 -18.85 7.90 -7.10
C ASP A 243 -18.62 6.44 -6.66
N HIS A 244 -19.17 6.01 -5.52
CA HIS A 244 -19.05 4.66 -5.01
C HIS A 244 -19.93 3.66 -5.74
N ALA A 245 -21.14 4.04 -6.13
CA ALA A 245 -22.02 3.17 -6.93
C ALA A 245 -21.38 2.91 -8.30
N ALA A 246 -20.78 3.93 -8.93
CA ALA A 246 -20.07 3.80 -10.19
C ALA A 246 -18.78 2.95 -10.03
N ALA A 247 -18.00 3.16 -8.98
CA ALA A 247 -16.80 2.38 -8.68
C ALA A 247 -17.14 0.91 -8.35
N ALA A 248 -18.20 0.66 -7.59
CA ALA A 248 -18.69 -0.70 -7.30
C ALA A 248 -19.19 -1.40 -8.58
N ALA A 249 -19.91 -0.70 -9.45
CA ALA A 249 -20.36 -1.24 -10.73
C ALA A 249 -19.16 -1.56 -11.66
N THR A 250 -18.15 -0.70 -11.71
CA THR A 250 -16.92 -0.94 -12.47
C THR A 250 -16.14 -2.13 -11.92
N LYS A 251 -16.04 -2.25 -10.58
CA LYS A 251 -15.37 -3.38 -9.89
C LYS A 251 -16.10 -4.70 -10.17
N ALA A 252 -17.43 -4.69 -10.11
CA ALA A 252 -18.25 -5.86 -10.42
C ALA A 252 -18.10 -6.28 -11.89
N ALA A 253 -18.07 -5.32 -12.82
CA ALA A 253 -17.86 -5.57 -14.25
C ALA A 253 -16.43 -6.13 -14.52
N GLN A 254 -15.42 -5.63 -13.84
CA GLN A 254 -14.03 -6.14 -13.94
C GLN A 254 -13.93 -7.55 -13.38
N ALA A 255 -14.52 -7.84 -12.23
CA ALA A 255 -14.55 -9.17 -11.63
C ALA A 255 -15.27 -10.18 -12.54
N ALA A 256 -16.39 -9.79 -13.15
CA ALA A 256 -17.11 -10.61 -14.10
C ALA A 256 -16.29 -10.90 -15.38
N THR A 257 -15.53 -9.92 -15.86
CA THR A 257 -14.63 -10.09 -17.02
C THR A 257 -13.48 -11.04 -16.70
N THR A 258 -12.86 -10.89 -15.52
CA THR A 258 -11.77 -11.77 -15.07
C THR A 258 -12.27 -13.21 -14.88
N ALA A 259 -13.45 -13.39 -14.30
CA ALA A 259 -14.08 -14.70 -14.16
C ALA A 259 -14.39 -15.36 -15.51
N LYS A 260 -14.89 -14.59 -16.49
CA LYS A 260 -15.10 -15.07 -17.86
C LYS A 260 -13.80 -15.48 -18.54
N GLN A 261 -12.73 -14.70 -18.37
CA GLN A 261 -11.41 -15.03 -18.93
C GLN A 261 -10.83 -16.29 -18.30
N ALA A 262 -10.94 -16.44 -16.98
CA ALA A 262 -10.50 -17.64 -16.28
C ALA A 262 -11.29 -18.89 -16.72
N ALA A 263 -12.60 -18.77 -16.88
CA ALA A 263 -13.45 -19.86 -17.37
C ALA A 263 -13.12 -20.24 -18.82
N SER A 264 -12.85 -19.25 -19.69
CA SER A 264 -12.42 -19.48 -21.08
C SER A 264 -11.06 -20.18 -21.17
N SER A 265 -10.10 -19.74 -20.33
CA SER A 265 -8.76 -20.38 -20.26
C SER A 265 -8.84 -21.82 -19.75
N ALA A 266 -9.68 -22.08 -18.73
CA ALA A 266 -9.92 -23.44 -18.23
C ALA A 266 -10.59 -24.34 -19.29
N ALA A 267 -11.57 -23.81 -20.03
CA ALA A 267 -12.21 -24.54 -21.12
C ALA A 267 -11.23 -24.87 -22.27
N HIS A 268 -10.35 -23.94 -22.63
CA HIS A 268 -9.28 -24.17 -23.62
C HIS A 268 -8.30 -25.23 -23.16
N ALA A 269 -7.86 -25.20 -21.90
CA ALA A 269 -6.96 -26.19 -21.34
C ALA A 269 -7.60 -27.58 -21.28
N ALA A 270 -8.89 -27.66 -20.95
CA ALA A 270 -9.64 -28.93 -20.96
C ALA A 270 -9.80 -29.49 -22.39
N SER A 271 -10.10 -28.64 -23.37
CA SER A 271 -10.18 -29.01 -24.79
C SER A 271 -8.84 -29.53 -25.35
N SER A 272 -7.74 -28.84 -25.03
CA SER A 272 -6.39 -29.25 -25.44
C SER A 272 -5.99 -30.60 -24.83
N LYS A 273 -6.33 -30.84 -23.55
CA LYS A 273 -6.10 -32.16 -22.90
C LYS A 273 -6.93 -33.28 -23.52
N ALA A 274 -8.20 -32.98 -23.87
CA ALA A 274 -9.06 -33.96 -24.55
C ALA A 274 -8.56 -34.30 -25.97
N HIS A 275 -8.04 -33.31 -26.69
CA HIS A 275 -7.43 -33.53 -28.02
C HIS A 275 -6.16 -34.40 -27.93
N ALA A 276 -5.27 -34.08 -27.01
CA ALA A 276 -4.05 -34.88 -26.78
C ALA A 276 -4.35 -36.30 -26.34
N ALA A 277 -5.40 -36.49 -25.52
CA ALA A 277 -5.84 -37.83 -25.13
C ALA A 277 -6.45 -38.62 -26.30
N ALA A 278 -7.20 -37.97 -27.19
CA ALA A 278 -7.77 -38.58 -28.39
C ALA A 278 -6.68 -38.96 -29.40
N GLU A 279 -5.64 -38.14 -29.59
CA GLU A 279 -4.47 -38.46 -30.41
C GLU A 279 -3.69 -39.65 -29.88
N ALA A 280 -3.45 -39.69 -28.53
CA ALA A 280 -2.75 -40.82 -27.91
C ALA A 280 -3.53 -42.15 -28.05
N VAL A 281 -4.85 -42.13 -28.00
CA VAL A 281 -5.69 -43.30 -28.24
C VAL A 281 -5.65 -43.71 -29.72
N GLY A 282 -5.67 -42.75 -30.66
CA GLY A 282 -5.53 -43.01 -32.09
C GLY A 282 -4.21 -43.66 -32.48
N GLU A 283 -3.10 -43.21 -31.87
CA GLU A 283 -1.75 -43.80 -32.07
C GLU A 283 -1.66 -45.24 -31.51
N ALA A 284 -2.28 -45.48 -30.34
CA ALA A 284 -2.31 -46.81 -29.72
C ALA A 284 -3.16 -47.81 -30.52
N VAL A 285 -4.18 -47.37 -31.25
CA VAL A 285 -5.02 -48.24 -32.12
C VAL A 285 -4.37 -48.49 -33.48
N SER A 286 -3.58 -47.56 -34.00
CA SER A 286 -2.92 -47.69 -35.32
C SER A 286 -1.63 -48.49 -35.28
N ASN A 287 -1.10 -48.87 -34.09
CA ASN A 287 0.12 -49.68 -33.97
C ASN A 287 -0.14 -50.93 -33.12
N PRO A 288 -0.85 -51.97 -33.68
CA PRO A 288 -1.09 -53.21 -32.97
C PRO A 288 0.24 -53.89 -32.73
N VAL A 289 0.60 -54.14 -31.48
CA VAL A 289 1.75 -54.93 -31.05
C VAL A 289 1.64 -56.30 -31.71
N ASN A 290 2.56 -56.59 -32.62
CA ASN A 290 2.68 -57.88 -33.31
C ASN A 290 3.06 -58.98 -32.29
N PRO A 291 2.20 -59.96 -32.01
CA PRO A 291 2.55 -61.05 -31.09
C PRO A 291 3.32 -62.15 -31.83
N ALA A 292 4.53 -61.86 -32.25
CA ALA A 292 5.42 -62.88 -32.83
C ALA A 292 6.79 -62.89 -32.16
N GLY A 293 6.95 -63.67 -31.13
CA GLY A 293 8.23 -63.84 -30.44
C GLY A 293 8.21 -64.87 -29.32
N VAL A 294 7.44 -65.94 -29.45
CA VAL A 294 7.71 -67.18 -28.65
C VAL A 294 8.10 -68.31 -29.63
N GLN A 295 9.37 -68.51 -29.79
CA GLN A 295 9.93 -69.78 -30.28
C GLN A 295 11.21 -70.10 -29.50
N ALA A 296 11.15 -71.33 -28.87
CA ALA A 296 12.20 -72.24 -28.44
C ALA A 296 13.18 -71.76 -27.36
#